data_fd0366989be35ed779e3e9a75e4ea4b8
#
_entry.id   fd0366989be35ed779e3e9a75e4ea4b8
#
_cell.length_a   1.000
_cell.length_b   1.000
_cell.length_c   1.000
_cell.angle_alpha   90.00
_cell.angle_beta   90.00
_cell.angle_gamma   90.00
#
_symmetry.space_group_name_H-M   'P 1'
#
loop_
_entity.id
_entity.type
_entity.pdbx_description
1 polymer ?
#
loop_
_entity_poly.entity_id
_entity_poly.type
_entity_poly.pdbx_seq_one_letter_code
_entity_poly.pdbx_strand_id
1 'polypeptide(L)'
;MTNLPVLVSSSDGRFKVVNSSLEMTQDLEQIQRISFPELSDADIMSAHHFASHIQIFPAGQHAIIDTLNNKVVASSSDLMLKLDFKHYQHSFFPAVGDGFFTTHNQNAHWLYGADIGVLPEYRSLGLSSLLYKARQELVVRLGLHGHYAGAMPKGYGALRLEMPIEEYLHQVIRGERFDPVLSIQLKRGYRIYGVIPDYLEDASCANYGILIVWRNKAVMW
;
A
#
# COMPACT_ATOMS: atom_id res chain seq x y z
N MET A 1 9.14 18.45 -14.91
CA MET A 1 9.28 17.02 -14.57
C MET A 1 9.85 16.31 -15.76
N THR A 2 10.93 15.58 -15.57
CA THR A 2 11.63 14.78 -16.56
C THR A 2 10.69 13.75 -17.19
N ASN A 3 11.00 13.32 -18.41
CA ASN A 3 10.21 12.39 -19.22
C ASN A 3 10.27 10.95 -18.61
N LEU A 4 9.61 10.75 -17.45
CA LEU A 4 9.60 9.47 -16.75
C LEU A 4 8.80 8.45 -17.55
N PRO A 5 9.26 7.19 -17.64
CA PRO A 5 8.52 6.12 -18.30
C PRO A 5 7.15 5.91 -17.63
N VAL A 6 6.10 5.91 -18.43
CA VAL A 6 4.74 5.65 -17.97
C VAL A 6 4.55 4.15 -17.83
N LEU A 7 4.19 3.69 -16.62
CA LEU A 7 3.93 2.29 -16.30
C LEU A 7 2.49 1.90 -16.63
N VAL A 8 1.53 2.71 -16.14
CA VAL A 8 0.09 2.50 -16.31
C VAL A 8 -0.57 3.86 -16.55
N SER A 9 -1.64 3.89 -17.33
CA SER A 9 -2.45 5.11 -17.54
C SER A 9 -3.93 4.84 -17.28
N SER A 10 -4.67 5.88 -16.91
CA SER A 10 -6.13 5.88 -16.97
C SER A 10 -6.62 5.76 -18.43
N SER A 11 -7.86 5.33 -18.62
CA SER A 11 -8.44 5.12 -19.96
C SER A 11 -8.50 6.40 -20.80
N ASP A 12 -8.64 7.55 -20.16
CA ASP A 12 -8.67 8.88 -20.78
C ASP A 12 -7.26 9.50 -20.94
N GLY A 13 -6.20 8.82 -20.43
CA GLY A 13 -4.82 9.27 -20.51
C GLY A 13 -4.47 10.42 -19.53
N ARG A 14 -5.41 10.90 -18.73
CA ARG A 14 -5.21 12.00 -17.78
C ARG A 14 -4.25 11.63 -16.65
N PHE A 15 -4.43 10.45 -16.06
CA PHE A 15 -3.64 10.00 -14.92
C PHE A 15 -2.57 9.00 -15.36
N LYS A 16 -1.32 9.28 -15.04
CA LYS A 16 -0.17 8.43 -15.41
C LYS A 16 0.56 7.95 -14.17
N VAL A 17 0.72 6.64 -14.04
CA VAL A 17 1.59 6.03 -13.04
C VAL A 17 3.01 6.02 -13.58
N VAL A 18 3.93 6.54 -12.78
CA VAL A 18 5.37 6.56 -13.05
C VAL A 18 6.12 6.04 -11.82
N ASN A 19 7.39 5.67 -11.97
CA ASN A 19 8.22 5.51 -10.78
C ASN A 19 8.48 6.87 -10.14
N SER A 20 8.42 6.92 -8.80
CA SER A 20 8.71 8.15 -8.04
C SER A 20 10.16 8.57 -8.23
N SER A 21 10.41 9.88 -8.26
CA SER A 21 11.74 10.48 -8.30
C SER A 21 12.02 11.29 -7.03
N LEU A 22 13.31 11.59 -6.78
CA LEU A 22 13.71 12.40 -5.63
C LEU A 22 13.08 13.80 -5.60
N GLU A 23 12.72 14.34 -6.76
CA GLU A 23 12.03 15.62 -6.90
C GLU A 23 10.60 15.60 -6.33
N MET A 24 9.99 14.41 -6.18
CA MET A 24 8.62 14.22 -5.72
C MET A 24 8.51 14.01 -4.21
N THR A 25 9.60 13.89 -3.47
CA THR A 25 9.59 13.45 -2.08
C THR A 25 8.74 14.31 -1.15
N GLN A 26 8.67 15.63 -1.40
CA GLN A 26 7.81 16.55 -0.64
C GLN A 26 6.32 16.30 -0.93
N ASP A 27 5.97 16.03 -2.20
CA ASP A 27 4.59 15.69 -2.58
C ASP A 27 4.17 14.35 -1.97
N LEU A 28 5.09 13.37 -1.93
CA LEU A 28 4.86 12.05 -1.33
C LEU A 28 4.61 12.17 0.18
N GLU A 29 5.41 12.96 0.91
CA GLU A 29 5.17 13.26 2.33
C GLU A 29 3.81 13.92 2.53
N GLN A 30 3.45 14.90 1.70
CA GLN A 30 2.16 15.56 1.80
C GLN A 30 0.99 14.57 1.60
N ILE A 31 1.10 13.67 0.61
CA ILE A 31 0.10 12.62 0.37
C ILE A 31 -0.01 11.69 1.58
N GLN A 32 1.12 11.29 2.18
CA GLN A 32 1.18 10.47 3.38
C GLN A 32 0.42 11.14 4.54
N ARG A 33 0.77 12.38 4.90
CA ARG A 33 0.13 13.13 6.00
C ARG A 33 -1.39 13.25 5.82
N ILE A 34 -1.83 13.56 4.60
CA ILE A 34 -3.25 13.72 4.30
C ILE A 34 -4.00 12.38 4.29
N SER A 35 -3.32 11.30 3.88
CA SER A 35 -3.94 9.96 3.78
C SER A 35 -4.05 9.26 5.13
N PHE A 36 -3.18 9.60 6.09
CA PHE A 36 -3.10 8.96 7.41
C PHE A 36 -3.16 9.98 8.55
N PRO A 37 -4.29 10.70 8.70
CA PRO A 37 -4.42 11.79 9.66
C PRO A 37 -4.40 11.34 11.13
N GLU A 38 -4.58 10.04 11.40
CA GLU A 38 -4.57 9.45 12.74
C GLU A 38 -3.17 9.08 13.22
N LEU A 39 -2.17 9.06 12.32
CA LEU A 39 -0.79 8.76 12.69
C LEU A 39 -0.15 9.96 13.40
N SER A 40 0.70 9.66 14.38
CA SER A 40 1.53 10.68 15.00
C SER A 40 2.56 11.25 14.01
N ASP A 41 3.08 12.45 14.27
CA ASP A 41 4.15 13.02 13.44
C ASP A 41 5.40 12.14 13.37
N ALA A 42 5.67 11.36 14.42
CA ALA A 42 6.78 10.41 14.48
C ALA A 42 6.56 9.18 13.56
N ASP A 43 5.30 8.83 13.30
CA ASP A 43 4.91 7.66 12.49
C ASP A 43 4.66 8.03 11.02
N ILE A 44 4.70 9.31 10.67
CA ILE A 44 4.58 9.77 9.29
C ILE A 44 5.90 9.56 8.54
N MET A 45 5.85 8.90 7.40
CA MET A 45 6.99 8.83 6.49
C MET A 45 7.26 10.20 5.85
N SER A 46 8.39 10.82 6.22
CA SER A 46 8.83 12.12 5.72
C SER A 46 9.45 12.02 4.32
N ALA A 47 9.72 13.17 3.70
CA ALA A 47 10.46 13.25 2.43
C ALA A 47 11.82 12.53 2.48
N HIS A 48 12.45 12.48 3.65
CA HIS A 48 13.72 11.75 3.86
C HIS A 48 13.53 10.23 3.77
N HIS A 49 12.44 9.70 4.33
CA HIS A 49 12.08 8.29 4.19
C HIS A 49 11.81 7.96 2.72
N PHE A 50 11.01 8.76 2.02
CA PHE A 50 10.74 8.54 0.59
C PHE A 50 11.99 8.62 -0.28
N ALA A 51 12.96 9.50 0.05
CA ALA A 51 14.25 9.52 -0.63
C ALA A 51 15.02 8.19 -0.45
N SER A 52 15.02 7.64 0.77
CA SER A 52 15.60 6.31 1.04
C SER A 52 14.91 5.21 0.24
N HIS A 53 13.56 5.19 0.19
CA HIS A 53 12.80 4.21 -0.58
C HIS A 53 13.19 4.22 -2.07
N ILE A 54 13.29 5.42 -2.66
CA ILE A 54 13.66 5.60 -4.07
C ILE A 54 15.10 5.13 -4.32
N GLN A 55 16.02 5.37 -3.39
CA GLN A 55 17.41 4.91 -3.52
C GLN A 55 17.55 3.40 -3.37
N ILE A 56 16.83 2.79 -2.42
CA ILE A 56 16.93 1.36 -2.09
C ILE A 56 16.21 0.50 -3.15
N PHE A 57 14.97 0.86 -3.50
CA PHE A 57 14.16 0.08 -4.42
C PHE A 57 13.28 0.97 -5.31
N PRO A 58 13.86 1.68 -6.28
CA PRO A 58 13.13 2.63 -7.14
C PRO A 58 11.96 1.98 -7.90
N ALA A 59 12.10 0.71 -8.31
CA ALA A 59 11.06 0.01 -9.05
C ALA A 59 9.76 -0.19 -8.27
N GLY A 60 9.82 -0.21 -6.93
CA GLY A 60 8.66 -0.36 -6.03
C GLY A 60 8.01 0.96 -5.62
N GLN A 61 8.54 2.11 -6.06
CA GLN A 61 8.03 3.41 -5.68
C GLN A 61 7.22 4.00 -6.83
N HIS A 62 5.92 4.23 -6.61
CA HIS A 62 5.02 4.70 -7.65
C HIS A 62 4.37 6.03 -7.26
N ALA A 63 4.23 6.92 -8.23
CA ALA A 63 3.46 8.15 -8.14
C ALA A 63 2.46 8.23 -9.29
N ILE A 64 1.30 8.86 -9.06
CA ILE A 64 0.37 9.22 -10.11
C ILE A 64 0.45 10.72 -10.37
N ILE A 65 0.68 11.07 -11.64
CA ILE A 65 0.68 12.45 -12.11
C ILE A 65 -0.64 12.74 -12.82
N ASP A 66 -1.32 13.82 -12.41
CA ASP A 66 -2.41 14.42 -13.19
C ASP A 66 -1.81 15.28 -14.29
N THR A 67 -1.96 14.87 -15.54
CA THR A 67 -1.35 15.55 -16.71
C THR A 67 -1.94 16.92 -17.01
N LEU A 68 -3.11 17.27 -16.44
CA LEU A 68 -3.74 18.57 -16.63
C LEU A 68 -3.01 19.70 -15.88
N ASN A 69 -2.45 19.39 -14.73
CA ASN A 69 -1.79 20.39 -13.87
C ASN A 69 -0.37 19.97 -13.44
N ASN A 70 0.08 18.81 -13.90
CA ASN A 70 1.38 18.22 -13.59
C ASN A 70 1.64 17.97 -12.10
N LYS A 71 0.58 17.72 -11.32
CA LYS A 71 0.61 17.49 -9.87
C LYS A 71 0.72 16.00 -9.57
N VAL A 72 1.50 15.64 -8.55
CA VAL A 72 1.50 14.30 -7.95
C VAL A 72 0.26 14.20 -7.06
N VAL A 73 -0.64 13.25 -7.34
CA VAL A 73 -1.98 13.17 -6.73
C VAL A 73 -2.22 11.88 -5.97
N ALA A 74 -1.37 10.89 -6.14
CA ALA A 74 -1.42 9.63 -5.43
C ALA A 74 -0.05 8.98 -5.43
N SER A 75 0.22 8.10 -4.46
CA SER A 75 1.46 7.35 -4.36
C SER A 75 1.28 5.96 -3.79
N SER A 76 2.26 5.10 -4.03
CA SER A 76 2.42 3.85 -3.30
C SER A 76 3.88 3.46 -3.18
N SER A 77 4.25 2.86 -2.05
CA SER A 77 5.58 2.41 -1.73
C SER A 77 5.60 0.94 -1.39
N ASP A 78 6.55 0.23 -1.99
CA ASP A 78 6.72 -1.21 -1.83
C ASP A 78 8.20 -1.57 -1.62
N LEU A 79 8.45 -2.68 -0.94
CA LEU A 79 9.77 -3.27 -0.81
C LEU A 79 9.67 -4.78 -0.93
N MET A 80 10.79 -5.48 -1.14
CA MET A 80 10.79 -6.94 -1.21
C MET A 80 11.14 -7.52 0.16
N LEU A 81 10.24 -8.36 0.71
CA LEU A 81 10.42 -9.05 1.99
C LEU A 81 10.08 -10.53 1.85
N LYS A 82 10.57 -11.34 2.81
CA LYS A 82 10.12 -12.72 2.97
C LYS A 82 8.74 -12.76 3.61
N LEU A 83 7.89 -13.66 3.15
CA LEU A 83 6.61 -13.98 3.81
C LEU A 83 6.64 -15.43 4.29
N ASP A 84 6.44 -15.63 5.58
CA ASP A 84 6.15 -16.92 6.19
C ASP A 84 4.70 -16.96 6.64
N PHE A 85 3.88 -17.78 6.00
CA PHE A 85 2.46 -17.91 6.33
C PHE A 85 2.18 -18.51 7.72
N LYS A 86 3.18 -19.10 8.37
CA LYS A 86 3.05 -19.62 9.73
C LYS A 86 3.40 -18.59 10.80
N HIS A 87 4.30 -17.65 10.45
CA HIS A 87 4.83 -16.61 11.35
C HIS A 87 4.73 -15.23 10.68
N TYR A 88 3.53 -14.85 10.25
CA TYR A 88 3.30 -13.62 9.48
C TYR A 88 3.03 -12.39 10.35
N GLN A 89 2.77 -12.59 11.65
CA GLN A 89 2.50 -11.46 12.55
C GLN A 89 3.76 -10.62 12.75
N HIS A 90 3.63 -9.32 12.59
CA HIS A 90 4.71 -8.35 12.71
C HIS A 90 4.16 -6.95 13.00
N SER A 91 4.97 -6.09 13.57
CA SER A 91 4.69 -4.65 13.65
C SER A 91 5.22 -3.94 12.40
N PHE A 92 4.56 -2.87 12.00
CA PHE A 92 4.85 -2.16 10.75
C PHE A 92 6.28 -1.62 10.69
N PHE A 93 6.68 -0.76 11.65
CA PHE A 93 7.97 -0.07 11.61
C PHE A 93 9.17 -1.01 11.58
N PRO A 94 9.26 -2.06 12.44
CA PRO A 94 10.33 -3.04 12.33
C PRO A 94 10.37 -3.73 10.96
N ALA A 95 9.22 -4.02 10.36
CA ALA A 95 9.17 -4.68 9.05
C ALA A 95 9.72 -3.79 7.93
N VAL A 96 9.55 -2.48 8.03
CA VAL A 96 10.01 -1.51 7.02
C VAL A 96 11.31 -0.78 7.41
N GLY A 97 12.03 -1.27 8.44
CA GLY A 97 13.31 -0.67 8.89
C GLY A 97 13.13 0.77 9.35
N ASP A 98 12.19 0.97 10.29
CA ASP A 98 11.82 2.26 10.86
C ASP A 98 11.46 3.31 9.79
N GLY A 99 10.77 2.85 8.74
CA GLY A 99 10.33 3.70 7.63
C GLY A 99 11.38 3.93 6.54
N PHE A 100 12.62 3.47 6.69
CA PHE A 100 13.70 3.70 5.71
C PHE A 100 13.88 2.59 4.67
N PHE A 101 13.12 1.49 4.76
CA PHE A 101 13.21 0.31 3.88
C PHE A 101 14.56 -0.41 3.94
N THR A 102 15.33 -0.23 5.03
CA THR A 102 16.62 -0.90 5.24
C THR A 102 16.50 -2.43 5.33
N THR A 103 15.29 -2.93 5.56
CA THR A 103 14.94 -4.37 5.56
C THR A 103 14.72 -4.94 4.15
N HIS A 104 14.75 -4.11 3.10
CA HIS A 104 14.60 -4.57 1.73
C HIS A 104 15.57 -5.70 1.40
N ASN A 105 15.05 -6.78 0.83
CA ASN A 105 15.84 -7.95 0.50
C ASN A 105 15.62 -8.34 -0.97
N GLN A 106 16.57 -8.03 -1.84
CA GLN A 106 16.52 -8.32 -3.28
C GLN A 106 16.39 -9.82 -3.62
N ASN A 107 16.68 -10.71 -2.66
CA ASN A 107 16.53 -12.17 -2.81
C ASN A 107 15.18 -12.67 -2.25
N ALA A 108 14.31 -11.80 -1.79
CA ALA A 108 12.97 -12.18 -1.35
C ALA A 108 12.06 -12.42 -2.56
N HIS A 109 11.05 -13.26 -2.37
CA HIS A 109 10.13 -13.65 -3.44
C HIS A 109 8.74 -13.03 -3.32
N TRP A 110 8.56 -12.05 -2.41
CA TRP A 110 7.31 -11.35 -2.20
C TRP A 110 7.52 -9.85 -2.24
N LEU A 111 6.57 -9.14 -2.85
CA LEU A 111 6.48 -7.70 -2.74
C LEU A 111 5.61 -7.35 -1.52
N TYR A 112 6.11 -6.50 -0.63
CA TYR A 112 5.39 -5.99 0.54
C TYR A 112 4.93 -4.57 0.28
N GLY A 113 3.62 -4.35 0.38
CA GLY A 113 3.02 -3.02 0.27
C GLY A 113 3.06 -2.29 1.60
N ALA A 114 3.90 -1.27 1.68
CA ALA A 114 4.07 -0.46 2.89
C ALA A 114 3.11 0.73 2.94
N ASP A 115 2.85 1.37 1.80
CA ASP A 115 2.05 2.59 1.75
C ASP A 115 1.19 2.65 0.48
N ILE A 116 0.04 3.31 0.57
CA ILE A 116 -0.78 3.74 -0.56
C ILE A 116 -1.67 4.92 -0.14
N GLY A 117 -1.52 6.05 -0.82
CA GLY A 117 -2.27 7.27 -0.55
C GLY A 117 -2.85 7.91 -1.81
N VAL A 118 -4.00 8.55 -1.67
CA VAL A 118 -4.65 9.35 -2.73
C VAL A 118 -5.18 10.64 -2.09
N LEU A 119 -4.82 11.79 -2.65
CA LEU A 119 -5.33 13.07 -2.19
C LEU A 119 -6.87 13.09 -2.19
N PRO A 120 -7.53 13.68 -1.18
CA PRO A 120 -8.98 13.63 -1.01
C PRO A 120 -9.77 14.06 -2.25
N GLU A 121 -9.35 15.13 -2.90
CA GLU A 121 -10.00 15.69 -4.09
C GLU A 121 -9.88 14.81 -5.34
N TYR A 122 -9.01 13.78 -5.29
CA TYR A 122 -8.80 12.79 -6.36
C TYR A 122 -9.34 11.40 -6.00
N ARG A 123 -9.97 11.25 -4.84
CA ARG A 123 -10.61 9.98 -4.45
C ARG A 123 -11.80 9.68 -5.37
N SER A 124 -12.23 8.43 -5.40
CA SER A 124 -13.33 7.94 -6.27
C SER A 124 -13.07 8.02 -7.79
N LEU A 125 -11.90 8.50 -8.23
CA LEU A 125 -11.48 8.53 -9.63
C LEU A 125 -10.76 7.24 -10.09
N GLY A 126 -10.72 6.21 -9.25
CA GLY A 126 -10.11 4.92 -9.58
C GLY A 126 -8.58 4.89 -9.47
N LEU A 127 -7.94 5.91 -8.92
CA LEU A 127 -6.48 6.04 -8.89
C LEU A 127 -5.79 4.92 -8.10
N SER A 128 -6.35 4.50 -6.97
CA SER A 128 -5.82 3.33 -6.23
C SER A 128 -5.78 2.07 -7.09
N SER A 129 -6.73 1.92 -8.04
CA SER A 129 -6.75 0.80 -8.98
C SER A 129 -5.56 0.79 -9.92
N LEU A 130 -5.12 1.97 -10.36
CA LEU A 130 -3.93 2.12 -11.21
C LEU A 130 -2.66 1.75 -10.43
N LEU A 131 -2.57 2.15 -9.15
CA LEU A 131 -1.45 1.78 -8.28
C LEU A 131 -1.41 0.28 -8.00
N TYR A 132 -2.56 -0.35 -7.68
CA TYR A 132 -2.61 -1.81 -7.52
C TYR A 132 -2.22 -2.55 -8.80
N LYS A 133 -2.64 -2.04 -9.97
CA LYS A 133 -2.23 -2.61 -11.25
C LYS A 133 -0.72 -2.50 -11.46
N ALA A 134 -0.11 -1.35 -11.18
CA ALA A 134 1.34 -1.16 -11.28
C ALA A 134 2.11 -2.12 -10.37
N ARG A 135 1.67 -2.30 -9.10
CA ARG A 135 2.22 -3.28 -8.15
C ARG A 135 2.14 -4.71 -8.68
N GLN A 136 0.98 -5.11 -9.20
CA GLN A 136 0.78 -6.46 -9.75
C GLN A 136 1.63 -6.70 -11.00
N GLU A 137 1.75 -5.72 -11.89
CA GLU A 137 2.64 -5.77 -13.05
C GLU A 137 4.13 -5.84 -12.65
N LEU A 138 4.51 -5.12 -11.59
CA LEU A 138 5.87 -5.23 -11.02
C LEU A 138 6.16 -6.64 -10.50
N VAL A 139 5.22 -7.24 -9.76
CA VAL A 139 5.33 -8.63 -9.27
C VAL A 139 5.53 -9.61 -10.43
N VAL A 140 4.73 -9.47 -11.50
CA VAL A 140 4.84 -10.34 -12.69
C VAL A 140 6.19 -10.13 -13.39
N ARG A 141 6.60 -8.89 -13.60
CA ARG A 141 7.85 -8.52 -14.26
C ARG A 141 9.09 -9.05 -13.52
N LEU A 142 9.06 -9.02 -12.18
CA LEU A 142 10.16 -9.53 -11.34
C LEU A 142 10.07 -11.06 -11.06
N GLY A 143 9.03 -11.75 -11.54
CA GLY A 143 8.84 -13.17 -11.29
C GLY A 143 8.59 -13.51 -9.82
N LEU A 144 8.03 -12.58 -9.04
CA LEU A 144 7.75 -12.80 -7.62
C LEU A 144 6.51 -13.68 -7.42
N HIS A 145 6.41 -14.33 -6.26
CA HIS A 145 5.27 -15.17 -5.88
C HIS A 145 3.96 -14.37 -5.73
N GLY A 146 4.04 -13.10 -5.35
CA GLY A 146 2.88 -12.24 -5.19
C GLY A 146 3.19 -10.95 -4.46
N HIS A 147 2.12 -10.25 -4.11
CA HIS A 147 2.13 -9.04 -3.28
C HIS A 147 1.35 -9.29 -2.00
N TYR A 148 1.86 -8.82 -0.86
CA TYR A 148 1.17 -8.87 0.42
C TYR A 148 1.31 -7.55 1.19
N ALA A 149 0.43 -7.34 2.16
CA ALA A 149 0.49 -6.19 3.05
C ALA A 149 -0.23 -6.48 4.37
N GLY A 150 0.08 -5.72 5.42
CA GLY A 150 -0.75 -5.55 6.59
C GLY A 150 -1.77 -4.43 6.32
N ALA A 151 -2.93 -4.76 5.82
CA ALA A 151 -3.96 -3.78 5.50
C ALA A 151 -4.70 -3.33 6.77
N MET A 152 -4.83 -2.03 6.98
CA MET A 152 -5.54 -1.48 8.13
C MET A 152 -7.06 -1.48 7.88
N PRO A 153 -7.88 -2.17 8.70
CA PRO A 153 -9.35 -2.19 8.57
C PRO A 153 -9.94 -0.88 9.10
N LYS A 154 -9.92 0.17 8.29
CA LYS A 154 -10.23 1.56 8.70
C LYS A 154 -11.64 1.79 9.26
N GLY A 155 -12.59 0.90 9.00
CA GLY A 155 -13.94 0.96 9.59
C GLY A 155 -14.08 0.23 10.92
N TYR A 156 -13.08 -0.55 11.33
CA TYR A 156 -13.19 -1.41 12.52
C TYR A 156 -13.09 -0.66 13.85
N GLY A 157 -12.25 0.37 13.91
CA GLY A 157 -11.99 1.08 15.17
C GLY A 157 -13.26 1.61 15.86
N ALA A 158 -14.24 2.07 15.09
CA ALA A 158 -15.54 2.53 15.60
C ALA A 158 -16.41 1.39 16.15
N LEU A 159 -16.15 0.14 15.75
CA LEU A 159 -16.99 -1.03 16.07
C LEU A 159 -16.31 -2.01 17.03
N ARG A 160 -15.08 -1.74 17.47
CA ARG A 160 -14.27 -2.66 18.28
C ARG A 160 -14.90 -3.11 19.59
N LEU A 161 -15.81 -2.30 20.16
CA LEU A 161 -16.57 -2.63 21.38
C LEU A 161 -17.88 -3.35 21.10
N GLU A 162 -18.33 -3.39 19.83
CA GLU A 162 -19.60 -3.95 19.42
C GLU A 162 -19.45 -5.36 18.81
N MET A 163 -18.32 -5.63 18.15
CA MET A 163 -18.05 -6.90 17.50
C MET A 163 -16.56 -7.29 17.46
N PRO A 164 -16.23 -8.60 17.50
CA PRO A 164 -14.88 -9.09 17.28
C PRO A 164 -14.39 -8.78 15.86
N ILE A 165 -13.06 -8.68 15.69
CA ILE A 165 -12.44 -8.41 14.38
C ILE A 165 -12.76 -9.49 13.35
N GLU A 166 -12.85 -10.74 13.77
CA GLU A 166 -13.19 -11.89 12.91
C GLU A 166 -14.58 -11.74 12.29
N GLU A 167 -15.57 -11.33 13.08
CA GLU A 167 -16.93 -11.09 12.58
C GLU A 167 -16.97 -9.91 11.62
N TYR A 168 -16.24 -8.82 11.94
CA TYR A 168 -16.07 -7.69 11.03
C TYR A 168 -15.53 -8.14 9.67
N LEU A 169 -14.46 -8.94 9.67
CA LEU A 169 -13.85 -9.46 8.45
C LEU A 169 -14.78 -10.37 7.66
N HIS A 170 -15.56 -11.23 8.34
CA HIS A 170 -16.55 -12.07 7.69
C HIS A 170 -17.61 -11.23 6.97
N GLN A 171 -18.12 -10.16 7.59
CA GLN A 171 -19.08 -9.26 6.95
C GLN A 171 -18.48 -8.54 5.74
N VAL A 172 -17.20 -8.10 5.82
CA VAL A 172 -16.50 -7.47 4.69
C VAL A 172 -16.29 -8.47 3.53
N ILE A 173 -15.87 -9.70 3.84
CA ILE A 173 -15.66 -10.76 2.83
C ILE A 173 -16.97 -11.11 2.10
N ARG A 174 -18.10 -11.18 2.83
CA ARG A 174 -19.41 -11.46 2.25
C ARG A 174 -20.05 -10.28 1.54
N GLY A 175 -19.42 -9.09 1.63
CA GLY A 175 -19.95 -7.84 1.04
C GLY A 175 -21.14 -7.25 1.81
N GLU A 176 -21.40 -7.71 3.02
CA GLU A 176 -22.42 -7.20 3.92
C GLU A 176 -22.01 -5.88 4.57
N ARG A 177 -20.70 -5.64 4.60
CA ARG A 177 -20.07 -4.40 5.10
C ARG A 177 -19.05 -3.89 4.10
N PHE A 178 -19.02 -2.58 3.91
CA PHE A 178 -17.97 -1.90 3.16
C PHE A 178 -16.88 -1.39 4.12
N ASP A 179 -15.64 -1.84 3.92
CA ASP A 179 -14.44 -1.25 4.50
C ASP A 179 -13.70 -0.47 3.41
N PRO A 180 -13.30 0.79 3.64
CA PRO A 180 -12.70 1.64 2.61
C PRO A 180 -11.34 1.14 2.10
N VAL A 181 -10.67 0.25 2.83
CA VAL A 181 -9.39 -0.37 2.45
C VAL A 181 -9.61 -1.79 1.97
N LEU A 182 -10.10 -2.69 2.84
CA LEU A 182 -10.21 -4.11 2.56
C LEU A 182 -11.15 -4.43 1.39
N SER A 183 -12.31 -3.74 1.30
CA SER A 183 -13.28 -3.99 0.22
C SER A 183 -12.70 -3.68 -1.16
N ILE A 184 -11.84 -2.65 -1.26
CA ILE A 184 -11.16 -2.31 -2.52
C ILE A 184 -10.11 -3.38 -2.85
N GLN A 185 -9.34 -3.83 -1.88
CA GLN A 185 -8.30 -4.84 -2.05
C GLN A 185 -8.89 -6.19 -2.46
N LEU A 186 -10.00 -6.63 -1.83
CA LEU A 186 -10.72 -7.84 -2.23
C LEU A 186 -11.19 -7.77 -3.68
N LYS A 187 -11.73 -6.62 -4.13
CA LYS A 187 -12.10 -6.39 -5.53
C LYS A 187 -10.91 -6.42 -6.50
N ARG A 188 -9.68 -6.20 -6.01
CA ARG A 188 -8.42 -6.30 -6.78
C ARG A 188 -7.80 -7.71 -6.75
N GLY A 189 -8.51 -8.69 -6.19
CA GLY A 189 -8.09 -10.10 -6.18
C GLY A 189 -7.20 -10.49 -5.01
N TYR A 190 -7.06 -9.60 -4.01
CA TYR A 190 -6.43 -9.99 -2.74
C TYR A 190 -7.36 -10.92 -1.95
N ARG A 191 -6.75 -11.75 -1.11
CA ARG A 191 -7.44 -12.59 -0.14
C ARG A 191 -6.94 -12.28 1.26
N ILE A 192 -7.81 -12.35 2.25
CA ILE A 192 -7.47 -12.24 3.67
C ILE A 192 -6.92 -13.59 4.13
N TYR A 193 -5.79 -13.57 4.84
CA TYR A 193 -5.12 -14.74 5.39
C TYR A 193 -5.11 -14.77 6.91
N GLY A 194 -5.14 -13.61 7.57
CA GLY A 194 -5.18 -13.58 9.02
C GLY A 194 -5.14 -12.16 9.58
N VAL A 195 -5.20 -12.10 10.91
CA VAL A 195 -5.17 -10.87 11.69
C VAL A 195 -3.77 -10.66 12.25
N ILE A 196 -3.28 -9.43 12.20
CA ILE A 196 -2.01 -8.99 12.78
C ILE A 196 -2.37 -8.00 13.91
N PRO A 197 -2.36 -8.43 15.17
CA PRO A 197 -2.56 -7.53 16.31
C PRO A 197 -1.33 -6.62 16.48
N ASP A 198 -1.54 -5.44 17.05
CA ASP A 198 -0.48 -4.45 17.35
C ASP A 198 0.41 -4.13 16.13
N TYR A 199 -0.24 -4.05 14.96
CA TYR A 199 0.45 -3.82 13.69
C TYR A 199 1.00 -2.40 13.59
N LEU A 200 0.17 -1.40 13.87
CA LEU A 200 0.49 0.02 13.83
C LEU A 200 -0.50 0.76 14.74
N GLU A 201 -0.03 1.73 15.51
CA GLU A 201 -0.88 2.53 16.38
C GLU A 201 -1.78 3.45 15.53
N ASP A 202 -3.06 3.09 15.42
CA ASP A 202 -4.08 3.82 14.67
C ASP A 202 -5.46 3.45 15.20
N ALA A 203 -6.14 4.43 15.82
CA ALA A 203 -7.45 4.24 16.43
C ALA A 203 -8.53 3.82 15.43
N SER A 204 -8.44 4.23 14.16
CA SER A 204 -9.42 3.92 13.12
C SER A 204 -9.49 2.44 12.75
N CYS A 205 -8.41 1.69 12.98
CA CYS A 205 -8.33 0.25 12.80
C CYS A 205 -8.14 -0.54 14.10
N ALA A 206 -8.21 0.13 15.26
CA ALA A 206 -7.93 -0.45 16.58
C ALA A 206 -6.57 -1.18 16.64
N ASN A 207 -5.55 -0.62 16.01
CA ASN A 207 -4.18 -1.11 15.89
C ASN A 207 -4.01 -2.44 15.12
N TYR A 208 -5.06 -2.93 14.48
CA TYR A 208 -4.98 -4.16 13.70
C TYR A 208 -4.46 -3.92 12.27
N GLY A 209 -3.59 -4.82 11.82
CA GLY A 209 -3.34 -5.10 10.42
C GLY A 209 -4.03 -6.40 9.99
N ILE A 210 -4.39 -6.50 8.74
CA ILE A 210 -4.96 -7.72 8.15
C ILE A 210 -4.00 -8.19 7.08
N LEU A 211 -3.46 -9.41 7.24
CA LEU A 211 -2.63 -10.01 6.20
C LEU A 211 -3.48 -10.23 4.96
N ILE A 212 -3.25 -9.45 3.94
CA ILE A 212 -3.82 -9.62 2.61
C ILE A 212 -2.76 -10.10 1.64
N VAL A 213 -3.13 -10.99 0.72
CA VAL A 213 -2.20 -11.55 -0.26
C VAL A 213 -2.85 -11.60 -1.64
N TRP A 214 -2.14 -11.11 -2.63
CA TRP A 214 -2.42 -11.33 -4.04
C TRP A 214 -1.32 -12.25 -4.62
N ARG A 215 -1.71 -13.34 -5.24
CA ARG A 215 -0.78 -14.35 -5.79
C ARG A 215 -0.56 -14.17 -7.28
N ASN A 216 0.69 -14.22 -7.70
CA ASN A 216 1.06 -14.29 -9.10
C ASN A 216 0.73 -15.68 -9.66
N LYS A 217 -0.26 -15.74 -10.54
CA LYS A 217 -0.71 -17.01 -11.14
C LYS A 217 0.27 -17.59 -12.15
N ALA A 218 1.24 -16.79 -12.61
CA ALA A 218 2.27 -17.25 -13.56
C ALA A 218 3.43 -18.01 -12.88
N VAL A 219 3.53 -17.98 -11.55
CA VAL A 219 4.56 -18.66 -10.77
C VAL A 219 3.93 -19.81 -10.00
N MET A 220 4.38 -21.03 -10.29
CA MET A 220 4.04 -22.21 -9.48
C MET A 220 5.08 -22.34 -8.36
N TRP A 221 4.60 -22.53 -7.12
CA TRP A 221 5.43 -22.71 -5.91
C TRP A 221 4.68 -23.51 -4.84
#